data_9025dda258b7d65244a0c0b55342f286
#
_entry.id   9025dda258b7d65244a0c0b55342f286
#
_cell.length_a   1.000
_cell.length_b   1.000
_cell.length_c   1.000
_cell.angle_alpha   90.00
_cell.angle_beta   90.00
_cell.angle_gamma   90.00
#
_symmetry.space_group_name_H-M   'P 1'
#
loop_
_entity.id
_entity.type
_entity.pdbx_description
1 polymer ?
#
loop_
_entity_poly.entity_id
_entity_poly.type
_entity_poly.pdbx_seq_one_letter_code
_entity_poly.pdbx_strand_id
1 'polypeptide(L)'
;MKKIAFITGATSGIGKATAINFALNGIDLVLCGRRQDRLDVLKKELGKEVNVHTLNFDIRDKESVQKAIISLPKEFAKIDILINNAGNAHGLDTIQEGSVDDWDAMLDINVKGLLYVSKAIIPQMVERKSGHIINIGSTAGKEVYPKGNVYCASKHAVDAINQGMRIDLNPFGIRVGAVNPGLVETEFSTVRFKGDESRAENVYKGFQPLKPEDIADIIHFVVTRPYHVNIADLVVMPTAQASSTIVNKS
;
A
#
# COMPACT_ATOMS: atom_id res chain seq x y z
N MET A 1 -11.54 -11.61 -20.02
CA MET A 1 -11.46 -12.06 -18.62
C MET A 1 -11.37 -10.84 -17.73
N LYS A 2 -12.01 -10.86 -16.56
CA LYS A 2 -11.85 -9.81 -15.55
C LYS A 2 -10.39 -9.78 -15.08
N LYS A 3 -9.88 -8.60 -14.73
CA LYS A 3 -8.55 -8.47 -14.10
C LYS A 3 -8.62 -8.93 -12.65
N ILE A 4 -7.51 -9.45 -12.12
CA ILE A 4 -7.38 -9.84 -10.73
C ILE A 4 -6.34 -8.92 -10.06
N ALA A 5 -6.75 -8.28 -8.97
CA ALA A 5 -5.88 -7.45 -8.15
C ALA A 5 -5.53 -8.14 -6.82
N PHE A 6 -4.23 -8.18 -6.50
CA PHE A 6 -3.73 -8.58 -5.19
C PHE A 6 -3.44 -7.33 -4.36
N ILE A 7 -4.08 -7.21 -3.19
CA ILE A 7 -3.96 -6.01 -2.35
C ILE A 7 -3.44 -6.41 -0.96
N THR A 8 -2.27 -5.89 -0.60
CA THR A 8 -1.72 -6.08 0.75
C THR A 8 -2.29 -5.04 1.73
N GLY A 9 -2.49 -5.43 3.00
CA GLY A 9 -3.05 -4.53 4.01
C GLY A 9 -4.49 -4.12 3.72
N ALA A 10 -5.29 -5.02 3.14
CA ALA A 10 -6.66 -4.76 2.68
C ALA A 10 -7.69 -4.54 3.81
N THR A 11 -7.32 -4.75 5.08
CA THR A 11 -8.27 -4.75 6.20
C THR A 11 -8.60 -3.36 6.78
N SER A 12 -7.95 -2.29 6.30
CA SER A 12 -8.21 -0.90 6.73
C SER A 12 -7.67 0.13 5.74
N GLY A 13 -8.02 1.40 5.97
CA GLY A 13 -7.47 2.56 5.29
C GLY A 13 -7.48 2.45 3.77
N ILE A 14 -6.40 2.87 3.13
CA ILE A 14 -6.25 2.92 1.68
C ILE A 14 -6.46 1.53 1.04
N GLY A 15 -5.94 0.46 1.64
CA GLY A 15 -6.10 -0.89 1.09
C GLY A 15 -7.56 -1.36 1.06
N LYS A 16 -8.33 -1.06 2.12
CA LYS A 16 -9.77 -1.35 2.17
C LYS A 16 -10.53 -0.53 1.14
N ALA A 17 -10.27 0.77 1.08
CA ALA A 17 -10.93 1.65 0.11
C ALA A 17 -10.61 1.24 -1.34
N THR A 18 -9.36 0.85 -1.62
CA THR A 18 -8.95 0.33 -2.93
C THR A 18 -9.69 -0.97 -3.29
N ALA A 19 -9.85 -1.89 -2.32
CA ALA A 19 -10.60 -3.12 -2.55
C ALA A 19 -12.07 -2.84 -2.90
N ILE A 20 -12.71 -1.91 -2.19
CA ILE A 20 -14.10 -1.48 -2.45
C ILE A 20 -14.19 -0.84 -3.84
N ASN A 21 -13.32 0.12 -4.15
CA ASN A 21 -13.32 0.79 -5.45
C ASN A 21 -13.12 -0.20 -6.61
N PHE A 22 -12.18 -1.14 -6.46
CA PHE A 22 -11.91 -2.15 -7.50
C PHE A 22 -13.09 -3.10 -7.69
N ALA A 23 -13.75 -3.53 -6.61
CA ALA A 23 -14.95 -4.37 -6.71
C ALA A 23 -16.08 -3.67 -7.48
N LEU A 24 -16.36 -2.41 -7.16
CA LEU A 24 -17.36 -1.60 -7.86
C LEU A 24 -17.05 -1.42 -9.36
N ASN A 25 -15.78 -1.53 -9.72
CA ASN A 25 -15.32 -1.44 -11.12
C ASN A 25 -15.04 -2.81 -11.76
N GLY A 26 -15.55 -3.90 -11.18
CA GLY A 26 -15.54 -5.23 -11.77
C GLY A 26 -14.19 -5.94 -11.79
N ILE A 27 -13.25 -5.56 -10.92
CA ILE A 27 -11.93 -6.19 -10.76
C ILE A 27 -12.03 -7.25 -9.66
N ASP A 28 -11.70 -8.51 -9.96
CA ASP A 28 -11.65 -9.60 -9.00
C ASP A 28 -10.48 -9.40 -8.01
N LEU A 29 -10.64 -9.89 -6.77
CA LEU A 29 -9.78 -9.50 -5.66
C LEU A 29 -9.13 -10.67 -4.95
N VAL A 30 -7.83 -10.55 -4.68
CA VAL A 30 -7.12 -11.31 -3.64
C VAL A 30 -6.73 -10.32 -2.55
N LEU A 31 -7.34 -10.46 -1.38
CA LEU A 31 -7.16 -9.54 -0.25
C LEU A 31 -6.32 -10.19 0.83
N CYS A 32 -5.20 -9.57 1.21
CA CYS A 32 -4.43 -10.09 2.32
C CYS A 32 -4.32 -9.12 3.50
N GLY A 33 -4.25 -9.69 4.70
CA GLY A 33 -4.13 -8.97 5.95
C GLY A 33 -4.00 -9.91 7.14
N ARG A 34 -3.77 -9.34 8.33
CA ARG A 34 -3.60 -10.11 9.58
C ARG A 34 -4.91 -10.30 10.37
N ARG A 35 -5.96 -9.55 10.04
CA ARG A 35 -7.24 -9.52 10.77
C ARG A 35 -8.27 -10.34 10.02
N GLN A 36 -8.43 -11.61 10.41
CA GLN A 36 -9.32 -12.55 9.72
C GLN A 36 -10.78 -12.09 9.72
N ASP A 37 -11.24 -11.60 10.85
CA ASP A 37 -12.60 -11.05 11.03
C ASP A 37 -12.93 -9.99 9.98
N ARG A 38 -12.01 -9.06 9.74
CA ARG A 38 -12.19 -8.00 8.75
C ARG A 38 -12.08 -8.51 7.31
N LEU A 39 -11.25 -9.52 7.06
CA LEU A 39 -11.18 -10.17 5.75
C LEU A 39 -12.50 -10.88 5.43
N ASP A 40 -13.10 -11.56 6.40
CA ASP A 40 -14.38 -12.28 6.23
C ASP A 40 -15.52 -11.30 5.93
N VAL A 41 -15.57 -10.16 6.63
CA VAL A 41 -16.55 -9.09 6.35
C VAL A 41 -16.38 -8.59 4.91
N LEU A 42 -15.15 -8.23 4.50
CA LEU A 42 -14.89 -7.73 3.15
C LEU A 42 -15.23 -8.78 2.09
N LYS A 43 -14.88 -10.04 2.30
CA LYS A 43 -15.23 -11.14 1.38
C LYS A 43 -16.75 -11.26 1.21
N LYS A 44 -17.50 -11.17 2.29
CA LYS A 44 -18.96 -11.23 2.27
C LYS A 44 -19.60 -10.04 1.55
N GLU A 45 -19.09 -8.84 1.80
CA GLU A 45 -19.60 -7.60 1.20
C GLU A 45 -19.28 -7.50 -0.28
N LEU A 46 -17.98 -7.61 -0.63
CA LEU A 46 -17.50 -7.42 -2.00
C LEU A 46 -17.76 -8.63 -2.90
N GLY A 47 -17.94 -9.82 -2.33
CA GLY A 47 -18.29 -11.04 -3.07
C GLY A 47 -19.65 -11.00 -3.75
N LYS A 48 -20.46 -9.95 -3.51
CA LYS A 48 -21.71 -9.69 -4.25
C LYS A 48 -21.48 -9.06 -5.62
N GLU A 49 -20.33 -8.39 -5.81
CA GLU A 49 -19.97 -7.64 -7.02
C GLU A 49 -18.95 -8.40 -7.88
N VAL A 50 -17.96 -9.03 -7.23
CA VAL A 50 -16.80 -9.67 -7.88
C VAL A 50 -16.39 -10.95 -7.14
N ASN A 51 -15.50 -11.75 -7.76
CA ASN A 51 -14.89 -12.86 -7.05
C ASN A 51 -13.86 -12.34 -6.05
N VAL A 52 -13.92 -12.82 -4.80
CA VAL A 52 -13.01 -12.41 -3.72
C VAL A 52 -12.39 -13.61 -3.04
N HIS A 53 -11.07 -13.67 -3.05
CA HIS A 53 -10.28 -14.60 -2.25
C HIS A 53 -9.55 -13.86 -1.13
N THR A 54 -9.48 -14.44 0.05
CA THR A 54 -8.80 -13.83 1.21
C THR A 54 -7.68 -14.69 1.70
N LEU A 55 -6.57 -14.05 2.09
CA LEU A 55 -5.38 -14.69 2.61
C LEU A 55 -4.99 -14.03 3.94
N ASN A 56 -5.00 -14.82 5.02
CA ASN A 56 -4.58 -14.35 6.34
C ASN A 56 -3.13 -14.71 6.59
N PHE A 57 -2.24 -13.72 6.52
CA PHE A 57 -0.83 -13.87 6.87
C PHE A 57 -0.18 -12.51 7.14
N ASP A 58 1.01 -12.56 7.75
CA ASP A 58 1.86 -11.40 7.94
C ASP A 58 2.89 -11.32 6.80
N ILE A 59 2.91 -10.21 6.07
CA ILE A 59 3.85 -10.02 4.96
C ILE A 59 5.32 -9.95 5.40
N ARG A 60 5.58 -9.76 6.70
CA ARG A 60 6.94 -9.77 7.27
C ARG A 60 7.54 -11.19 7.33
N ASP A 61 6.70 -12.21 7.33
CA ASP A 61 7.11 -13.61 7.30
C ASP A 61 7.22 -14.10 5.85
N LYS A 62 8.47 -14.25 5.40
CA LYS A 62 8.80 -14.69 4.05
C LYS A 62 8.19 -16.04 3.68
N GLU A 63 8.18 -16.99 4.62
CA GLU A 63 7.65 -18.35 4.37
C GLU A 63 6.12 -18.33 4.26
N SER A 64 5.45 -17.57 5.13
CA SER A 64 4.00 -17.38 5.06
C SER A 64 3.57 -16.71 3.77
N VAL A 65 4.30 -15.69 3.29
CA VAL A 65 4.07 -15.07 1.99
C VAL A 65 4.15 -16.11 0.87
N GLN A 66 5.23 -16.90 0.83
CA GLN A 66 5.43 -17.90 -0.22
C GLN A 66 4.34 -18.97 -0.21
N LYS A 67 4.01 -19.53 0.97
CA LYS A 67 2.94 -20.50 1.13
C LYS A 67 1.59 -19.95 0.69
N ALA A 68 1.26 -18.72 1.07
CA ALA A 68 0.01 -18.07 0.71
C ALA A 68 -0.14 -17.87 -0.80
N ILE A 69 0.90 -17.41 -1.50
CA ILE A 69 0.84 -17.22 -2.96
C ILE A 69 0.74 -18.57 -3.70
N ILE A 70 1.46 -19.61 -3.25
CA ILE A 70 1.38 -20.96 -3.85
C ILE A 70 0.00 -21.59 -3.62
N SER A 71 -0.66 -21.29 -2.50
CA SER A 71 -1.99 -21.82 -2.17
C SER A 71 -3.15 -21.17 -2.91
N LEU A 72 -2.90 -20.15 -3.73
CA LEU A 72 -3.96 -19.49 -4.50
C LEU A 72 -4.71 -20.49 -5.38
N PRO A 73 -6.05 -20.49 -5.34
CA PRO A 73 -6.86 -21.26 -6.26
C PRO A 73 -6.55 -20.88 -7.72
N LYS A 74 -6.69 -21.83 -8.63
CA LYS A 74 -6.34 -21.66 -10.06
C LYS A 74 -7.00 -20.43 -10.69
N GLU A 75 -8.24 -20.13 -10.31
CA GLU A 75 -8.99 -18.95 -10.76
C GLU A 75 -8.41 -17.62 -10.28
N PHE A 76 -7.62 -17.62 -9.20
CA PHE A 76 -6.95 -16.43 -8.65
C PHE A 76 -5.43 -16.43 -8.88
N ALA A 77 -4.87 -17.46 -9.50
CA ALA A 77 -3.43 -17.58 -9.68
C ALA A 77 -2.85 -16.53 -10.64
N LYS A 78 -3.67 -15.98 -11.55
CA LYS A 78 -3.25 -14.98 -12.54
C LYS A 78 -3.42 -13.56 -12.00
N ILE A 79 -2.48 -13.06 -11.23
CA ILE A 79 -2.51 -11.70 -10.69
C ILE A 79 -2.12 -10.69 -11.77
N ASP A 80 -3.05 -9.81 -12.17
CA ASP A 80 -2.82 -8.77 -13.18
C ASP A 80 -2.35 -7.45 -12.56
N ILE A 81 -2.79 -7.15 -11.31
CA ILE A 81 -2.46 -5.93 -10.58
C ILE A 81 -1.96 -6.31 -9.18
N LEU A 82 -0.82 -5.78 -8.78
CA LEU A 82 -0.31 -5.89 -7.40
C LEU A 82 -0.33 -4.51 -6.76
N ILE A 83 -1.03 -4.38 -5.63
CA ILE A 83 -1.04 -3.18 -4.79
C ILE A 83 -0.26 -3.49 -3.52
N ASN A 84 0.98 -3.04 -3.45
CA ASN A 84 1.82 -3.07 -2.26
C ASN A 84 1.42 -1.90 -1.35
N ASN A 85 0.34 -2.11 -0.58
CA ASN A 85 -0.21 -1.09 0.30
C ASN A 85 0.13 -1.30 1.78
N ALA A 86 0.34 -2.55 2.22
CA ALA A 86 0.66 -2.81 3.62
C ALA A 86 1.90 -2.03 4.07
N GLY A 87 1.74 -1.26 5.12
CA GLY A 87 2.79 -0.45 5.71
C GLY A 87 2.28 0.30 6.94
N ASN A 88 3.20 0.72 7.79
CA ASN A 88 2.87 1.49 8.99
C ASN A 88 4.01 2.44 9.38
N ALA A 89 3.76 3.24 10.42
CA ALA A 89 4.77 3.94 11.19
C ALA A 89 4.59 3.61 12.67
N HIS A 90 5.66 3.67 13.42
CA HIS A 90 5.68 3.52 14.87
C HIS A 90 6.53 4.64 15.48
N GLY A 91 5.98 5.30 16.49
CA GLY A 91 6.64 6.41 17.19
C GLY A 91 6.81 7.67 16.35
N LEU A 92 7.30 8.70 17.03
CA LEU A 92 7.69 10.00 16.45
C LEU A 92 8.71 10.63 17.41
N ASP A 93 9.93 10.08 17.38
CA ASP A 93 10.98 10.41 18.35
C ASP A 93 12.26 10.83 17.63
N THR A 94 13.13 11.54 18.32
CA THR A 94 14.47 11.89 17.80
C THR A 94 15.30 10.61 17.66
N ILE A 95 16.36 10.64 16.84
CA ILE A 95 17.15 9.44 16.54
C ILE A 95 17.79 8.82 17.79
N GLN A 96 18.18 9.62 18.76
CA GLN A 96 18.79 9.15 20.02
C GLN A 96 17.78 8.63 21.05
N GLU A 97 16.48 8.88 20.86
CA GLU A 97 15.41 8.48 21.78
C GLU A 97 14.48 7.42 21.22
N GLY A 98 14.57 7.16 19.92
CA GLY A 98 13.68 6.24 19.21
C GLY A 98 13.88 4.78 19.62
N SER A 99 12.80 4.00 19.56
CA SER A 99 12.81 2.58 19.87
C SER A 99 13.34 1.76 18.67
N VAL A 100 14.34 0.91 18.90
CA VAL A 100 14.88 -0.01 17.89
C VAL A 100 13.80 -1.00 17.43
N ASP A 101 12.94 -1.48 18.32
CA ASP A 101 11.83 -2.37 17.97
C ASP A 101 10.83 -1.70 17.01
N ASP A 102 10.56 -0.41 17.19
CA ASP A 102 9.73 0.39 16.28
C ASP A 102 10.40 0.55 14.91
N TRP A 103 11.72 0.73 14.88
CA TRP A 103 12.49 0.83 13.65
C TRP A 103 12.49 -0.48 12.86
N ASP A 104 12.76 -1.60 13.54
CA ASP A 104 12.72 -2.93 12.95
C ASP A 104 11.32 -3.23 12.39
N ALA A 105 10.27 -2.95 13.17
CA ALA A 105 8.89 -3.14 12.73
C ALA A 105 8.55 -2.33 11.45
N MET A 106 9.04 -1.08 11.34
CA MET A 106 8.84 -0.25 10.14
C MET A 106 9.62 -0.78 8.94
N LEU A 107 10.89 -1.17 9.11
CA LEU A 107 11.71 -1.71 8.03
C LEU A 107 11.19 -3.07 7.56
N ASP A 108 10.78 -3.92 8.49
CA ASP A 108 10.26 -5.25 8.17
C ASP A 108 8.96 -5.18 7.35
N ILE A 109 8.01 -4.31 7.72
CA ILE A 109 6.74 -4.24 7.00
C ILE A 109 6.83 -3.39 5.73
N ASN A 110 7.43 -2.19 5.82
CA ASN A 110 7.43 -1.24 4.71
C ASN A 110 8.40 -1.64 3.59
N VAL A 111 9.51 -2.30 3.93
CA VAL A 111 10.58 -2.64 2.98
C VAL A 111 10.62 -4.13 2.71
N LYS A 112 10.93 -4.96 3.72
CA LYS A 112 11.09 -6.41 3.52
C LYS A 112 9.78 -7.07 3.08
N GLY A 113 8.66 -6.74 3.75
CA GLY A 113 7.35 -7.30 3.42
C GLY A 113 6.91 -6.97 1.99
N LEU A 114 7.11 -5.73 1.54
CA LEU A 114 6.89 -5.35 0.15
C LEU A 114 7.74 -6.19 -0.82
N LEU A 115 9.02 -6.36 -0.51
CA LEU A 115 9.93 -7.17 -1.35
C LEU A 115 9.52 -8.64 -1.38
N TYR A 116 9.11 -9.24 -0.26
CA TYR A 116 8.71 -10.64 -0.20
C TYR A 116 7.47 -10.92 -1.06
N VAL A 117 6.43 -10.07 -0.94
CA VAL A 117 5.22 -10.20 -1.76
C VAL A 117 5.53 -9.97 -3.23
N SER A 118 6.29 -8.94 -3.55
CA SER A 118 6.69 -8.65 -4.94
C SER A 118 7.49 -9.80 -5.54
N LYS A 119 8.46 -10.36 -4.83
CA LYS A 119 9.27 -11.51 -5.27
C LYS A 119 8.42 -12.74 -5.54
N ALA A 120 7.35 -12.95 -4.78
CA ALA A 120 6.47 -14.11 -4.95
C ALA A 120 5.52 -13.95 -6.15
N ILE A 121 5.11 -12.72 -6.50
CA ILE A 121 4.12 -12.46 -7.56
C ILE A 121 4.78 -12.13 -8.91
N ILE A 122 5.87 -11.39 -8.94
CA ILE A 122 6.53 -10.92 -10.17
C ILE A 122 6.85 -12.05 -11.17
N PRO A 123 7.35 -13.25 -10.79
CA PRO A 123 7.70 -14.28 -11.77
C PRO A 123 6.57 -14.63 -12.73
N GLN A 124 5.34 -14.76 -12.25
CA GLN A 124 4.19 -15.04 -13.11
C GLN A 124 3.83 -13.88 -14.05
N MET A 125 4.10 -12.63 -13.65
CA MET A 125 3.93 -11.47 -14.52
C MET A 125 4.98 -11.44 -15.62
N VAL A 126 6.24 -11.76 -15.28
CA VAL A 126 7.37 -11.86 -16.22
C VAL A 126 7.11 -12.94 -17.27
N GLU A 127 6.68 -14.12 -16.86
CA GLU A 127 6.33 -15.23 -17.76
C GLU A 127 5.26 -14.83 -18.79
N ARG A 128 4.24 -14.10 -18.33
CA ARG A 128 3.13 -13.63 -19.19
C ARG A 128 3.45 -12.35 -19.95
N LYS A 129 4.57 -11.67 -19.65
CA LYS A 129 4.92 -10.34 -20.17
C LYS A 129 3.77 -9.33 -19.97
N SER A 130 3.14 -9.38 -18.80
CA SER A 130 1.98 -8.53 -18.49
C SER A 130 1.78 -8.42 -16.97
N GLY A 131 1.62 -7.21 -16.48
CA GLY A 131 1.35 -6.90 -15.09
C GLY A 131 1.36 -5.41 -14.80
N HIS A 132 0.80 -5.02 -13.66
CA HIS A 132 0.87 -3.65 -13.17
C HIS A 132 1.09 -3.67 -11.66
N ILE A 133 2.16 -3.06 -11.19
CA ILE A 133 2.54 -2.98 -9.78
C ILE A 133 2.41 -1.53 -9.32
N ILE A 134 1.67 -1.30 -8.24
CA ILE A 134 1.56 -0.01 -7.57
C ILE A 134 2.08 -0.14 -6.16
N ASN A 135 3.10 0.64 -5.85
CA ASN A 135 3.67 0.73 -4.51
C ASN A 135 3.09 1.96 -3.80
N ILE A 136 2.53 1.78 -2.61
CA ILE A 136 2.05 2.91 -1.80
C ILE A 136 3.23 3.49 -1.04
N GLY A 137 3.74 4.59 -1.59
CA GLY A 137 4.80 5.39 -1.00
C GLY A 137 4.28 6.34 0.08
N SER A 138 4.83 7.54 0.10
CA SER A 138 4.42 8.66 0.96
C SER A 138 5.18 9.91 0.54
N THR A 139 4.69 11.10 0.88
CA THR A 139 5.51 12.33 0.88
C THR A 139 6.76 12.16 1.75
N ALA A 140 6.71 11.33 2.80
CA ALA A 140 7.85 10.93 3.63
C ALA A 140 8.96 10.17 2.86
N GLY A 141 8.68 9.66 1.67
CA GLY A 141 9.67 9.07 0.76
C GLY A 141 10.31 10.09 -0.18
N LYS A 142 9.89 11.34 -0.14
CA LYS A 142 10.40 12.46 -0.94
C LYS A 142 11.09 13.51 -0.07
N GLU A 143 10.62 13.67 1.16
CA GLU A 143 11.12 14.65 2.11
C GLU A 143 11.26 14.04 3.50
N VAL A 144 12.30 14.42 4.23
CA VAL A 144 12.49 14.05 5.62
C VAL A 144 11.91 15.14 6.53
N TYR A 145 11.18 14.74 7.57
CA TYR A 145 10.64 15.65 8.57
C TYR A 145 11.14 15.33 9.98
N PRO A 146 11.13 16.31 10.90
CA PRO A 146 11.62 16.12 12.26
C PRO A 146 10.97 14.91 12.95
N LYS A 147 11.78 14.08 13.61
CA LYS A 147 11.36 12.87 14.32
C LYS A 147 10.80 11.74 13.45
N GLY A 148 10.70 11.95 12.13
CA GLY A 148 10.22 10.95 11.17
C GLY A 148 11.32 10.02 10.64
N ASN A 149 12.53 10.11 11.14
CA ASN A 149 13.79 9.53 10.66
C ASN A 149 13.66 8.15 9.98
N VAL A 150 13.40 7.07 10.71
CA VAL A 150 13.35 5.70 10.15
C VAL A 150 12.10 5.45 9.31
N TYR A 151 10.96 6.06 9.64
CA TYR A 151 9.80 6.01 8.74
C TYR A 151 10.12 6.65 7.38
N CYS A 152 10.73 7.84 7.37
CA CYS A 152 11.16 8.48 6.13
C CYS A 152 12.18 7.61 5.38
N ALA A 153 13.17 7.04 6.08
CA ALA A 153 14.14 6.13 5.48
C ALA A 153 13.46 4.92 4.82
N SER A 154 12.48 4.30 5.50
CA SER A 154 11.72 3.19 4.93
C SER A 154 10.94 3.58 3.68
N LYS A 155 10.36 4.79 3.63
CA LYS A 155 9.62 5.28 2.46
C LYS A 155 10.53 5.76 1.33
N HIS A 156 11.72 6.26 1.61
CA HIS A 156 12.78 6.49 0.61
C HIS A 156 13.26 5.16 0.01
N ALA A 157 13.39 4.11 0.84
CA ALA A 157 13.70 2.77 0.33
C ALA A 157 12.59 2.24 -0.60
N VAL A 158 11.31 2.45 -0.28
CA VAL A 158 10.18 2.09 -1.16
C VAL A 158 10.27 2.86 -2.49
N ASP A 159 10.63 4.14 -2.48
CA ASP A 159 10.82 4.93 -3.69
C ASP A 159 11.94 4.37 -4.57
N ALA A 160 13.11 4.09 -3.98
CA ALA A 160 14.23 3.47 -4.70
C ALA A 160 13.86 2.08 -5.26
N ILE A 161 13.17 1.25 -4.48
CA ILE A 161 12.67 -0.07 -4.92
C ILE A 161 11.68 0.06 -6.07
N ASN A 162 10.76 1.03 -6.02
CA ASN A 162 9.82 1.31 -7.11
C ASN A 162 10.55 1.66 -8.41
N GLN A 163 11.59 2.49 -8.34
CA GLN A 163 12.42 2.85 -9.49
C GLN A 163 13.18 1.63 -10.02
N GLY A 164 13.82 0.84 -9.15
CA GLY A 164 14.53 -0.39 -9.51
C GLY A 164 13.60 -1.40 -10.19
N MET A 165 12.44 -1.68 -9.58
CA MET A 165 11.43 -2.58 -10.19
C MET A 165 11.01 -2.10 -11.58
N ARG A 166 10.82 -0.80 -11.78
CA ARG A 166 10.43 -0.25 -13.09
C ARG A 166 11.50 -0.48 -14.14
N ILE A 167 12.78 -0.33 -13.79
CA ILE A 167 13.91 -0.57 -14.68
C ILE A 167 14.00 -2.06 -15.03
N ASP A 168 13.99 -2.93 -14.00
CA ASP A 168 14.20 -4.37 -14.17
C ASP A 168 13.04 -5.05 -14.91
N LEU A 169 11.83 -4.55 -14.74
CA LEU A 169 10.61 -5.16 -15.31
C LEU A 169 10.16 -4.55 -16.64
N ASN A 170 10.77 -3.44 -17.05
CA ASN A 170 10.49 -2.80 -18.34
C ASN A 170 10.65 -3.74 -19.55
N PRO A 171 11.71 -4.57 -19.66
CA PRO A 171 11.87 -5.51 -20.79
C PRO A 171 10.75 -6.55 -20.90
N PHE A 172 10.00 -6.75 -19.83
CA PHE A 172 8.88 -7.71 -19.76
C PHE A 172 7.51 -7.05 -19.95
N GLY A 173 7.45 -5.75 -20.27
CA GLY A 173 6.20 -5.04 -20.46
C GLY A 173 5.36 -4.88 -19.19
N ILE A 174 5.97 -4.96 -17.99
CA ILE A 174 5.30 -4.79 -16.71
C ILE A 174 5.37 -3.32 -16.31
N ARG A 175 4.23 -2.73 -15.99
CA ARG A 175 4.16 -1.36 -15.50
C ARG A 175 4.43 -1.30 -14.00
N VAL A 176 5.23 -0.36 -13.56
CA VAL A 176 5.51 -0.14 -12.14
C VAL A 176 5.42 1.35 -11.83
N GLY A 177 4.64 1.68 -10.82
CA GLY A 177 4.45 3.05 -10.36
C GLY A 177 4.25 3.14 -8.85
N ALA A 178 4.37 4.37 -8.34
CA ALA A 178 4.09 4.69 -6.95
C ALA A 178 3.00 5.75 -6.84
N VAL A 179 2.13 5.59 -5.84
CA VAL A 179 1.25 6.64 -5.34
C VAL A 179 1.77 7.05 -3.97
N ASN A 180 2.08 8.34 -3.79
CA ASN A 180 2.74 8.89 -2.60
C ASN A 180 1.81 9.87 -1.90
N PRO A 181 0.95 9.39 -0.99
CA PRO A 181 0.03 10.25 -0.26
C PRO A 181 0.75 11.17 0.74
N GLY A 182 0.17 12.35 0.94
CA GLY A 182 0.40 13.17 2.12
C GLY A 182 -0.44 12.68 3.30
N LEU A 183 -1.11 13.61 3.99
CA LEU A 183 -1.91 13.31 5.17
C LEU A 183 -3.27 12.73 4.80
N VAL A 184 -3.44 11.42 4.96
CA VAL A 184 -4.69 10.66 4.77
C VAL A 184 -5.23 10.23 6.12
N GLU A 185 -6.47 10.57 6.42
CA GLU A 185 -7.13 10.18 7.67
C GLU A 185 -7.49 8.69 7.66
N THR A 186 -6.77 7.90 8.44
CA THR A 186 -6.91 6.44 8.56
C THR A 186 -6.52 5.97 9.96
N GLU A 187 -6.63 4.65 10.23
CA GLU A 187 -6.06 4.04 11.45
C GLU A 187 -4.51 4.20 11.56
N PHE A 188 -3.83 4.72 10.53
CA PHE A 188 -2.39 4.86 10.51
C PHE A 188 -1.84 5.68 11.70
N SER A 189 -2.48 6.82 12.01
CA SER A 189 -2.04 7.68 13.12
C SER A 189 -2.27 7.00 14.48
N THR A 190 -3.37 6.26 14.65
CA THR A 190 -3.64 5.48 15.87
C THR A 190 -2.58 4.38 16.06
N VAL A 191 -2.21 3.68 14.98
CA VAL A 191 -1.13 2.67 15.01
C VAL A 191 0.21 3.33 15.34
N ARG A 192 0.54 4.45 14.69
CA ARG A 192 1.78 5.19 14.91
C ARG A 192 1.96 5.60 16.36
N PHE A 193 0.90 6.06 16.99
CA PHE A 193 0.92 6.53 18.39
C PHE A 193 0.49 5.44 19.39
N LYS A 194 0.53 4.15 18.99
CA LYS A 194 0.30 3.01 19.89
C LYS A 194 -1.04 3.07 20.64
N GLY A 195 -2.10 3.58 19.97
CA GLY A 195 -3.44 3.69 20.52
C GLY A 195 -3.74 5.03 21.21
N ASP A 196 -2.81 6.00 21.21
CA ASP A 196 -3.10 7.36 21.68
C ASP A 196 -4.00 8.10 20.66
N GLU A 197 -5.30 7.99 20.88
CA GLU A 197 -6.32 8.58 20.02
C GLU A 197 -6.23 10.10 19.96
N SER A 198 -5.92 10.75 21.11
CA SER A 198 -5.79 12.21 21.18
C SER A 198 -4.65 12.73 20.28
N ARG A 199 -3.50 12.07 20.31
CA ARG A 199 -2.39 12.41 19.40
C ARG A 199 -2.76 12.10 17.93
N ALA A 200 -3.47 11.01 17.67
CA ALA A 200 -3.88 10.63 16.35
C ALA A 200 -4.85 11.66 15.71
N GLU A 201 -5.86 12.10 16.46
CA GLU A 201 -6.82 13.12 16.03
C GLU A 201 -6.15 14.49 15.80
N ASN A 202 -5.22 14.89 16.66
CA ASN A 202 -4.52 16.17 16.54
C ASN A 202 -3.69 16.30 15.25
N VAL A 203 -3.33 15.19 14.59
CA VAL A 203 -2.65 15.22 13.28
C VAL A 203 -3.52 15.94 12.25
N TYR A 204 -4.83 15.68 12.27
CA TYR A 204 -5.79 16.13 11.24
C TYR A 204 -6.59 17.36 11.64
N LYS A 205 -6.39 17.88 12.85
CA LYS A 205 -7.13 19.04 13.35
C LYS A 205 -6.75 20.33 12.61
N GLY A 206 -7.77 21.10 12.22
CA GLY A 206 -7.63 22.43 11.61
C GLY A 206 -7.45 22.42 10.09
N PHE A 207 -7.67 21.30 9.41
CA PHE A 207 -7.74 21.24 7.95
C PHE A 207 -8.50 19.98 7.49
N GLN A 208 -8.88 19.93 6.21
CA GLN A 208 -9.49 18.75 5.61
C GLN A 208 -8.39 17.81 5.07
N PRO A 209 -8.13 16.64 5.70
CA PRO A 209 -7.18 15.67 5.20
C PRO A 209 -7.75 14.93 3.99
N LEU A 210 -6.89 14.22 3.26
CA LEU A 210 -7.34 13.23 2.30
C LEU A 210 -8.06 12.10 3.01
N LYS A 211 -9.01 11.50 2.31
CA LYS A 211 -9.68 10.27 2.71
C LYS A 211 -9.07 9.07 1.99
N PRO A 212 -9.17 7.85 2.54
CA PRO A 212 -8.75 6.63 1.85
C PRO A 212 -9.34 6.48 0.44
N GLU A 213 -10.58 6.92 0.26
CA GLU A 213 -11.34 6.88 -0.99
C GLU A 213 -10.69 7.76 -2.07
N ASP A 214 -10.13 8.91 -1.71
CA ASP A 214 -9.42 9.79 -2.65
C ASP A 214 -8.21 9.07 -3.26
N ILE A 215 -7.48 8.33 -2.41
CA ILE A 215 -6.31 7.56 -2.86
C ILE A 215 -6.74 6.33 -3.67
N ALA A 216 -7.83 5.66 -3.27
CA ALA A 216 -8.37 4.52 -4.00
C ALA A 216 -8.80 4.89 -5.43
N ASP A 217 -9.44 6.06 -5.59
CA ASP A 217 -9.83 6.59 -6.90
C ASP A 217 -8.62 6.86 -7.79
N ILE A 218 -7.59 7.47 -7.22
CA ILE A 218 -6.32 7.71 -7.92
C ILE A 218 -5.64 6.40 -8.31
N ILE A 219 -5.59 5.40 -7.42
CA ILE A 219 -5.03 4.08 -7.76
C ILE A 219 -5.83 3.45 -8.92
N HIS A 220 -7.15 3.51 -8.87
CA HIS A 220 -8.00 3.03 -9.95
C HIS A 220 -7.73 3.77 -11.27
N PHE A 221 -7.64 5.10 -11.23
CA PHE A 221 -7.24 5.89 -12.39
C PHE A 221 -5.91 5.41 -12.96
N VAL A 222 -4.89 5.20 -12.16
CA VAL A 222 -3.56 4.75 -12.60
C VAL A 222 -3.63 3.38 -13.28
N VAL A 223 -4.30 2.39 -12.67
CA VAL A 223 -4.31 1.01 -13.20
C VAL A 223 -5.20 0.83 -14.43
N THR A 224 -6.10 1.78 -14.69
CA THR A 224 -7.02 1.75 -15.84
C THR A 224 -6.51 2.50 -17.06
N ARG A 225 -5.35 3.18 -16.97
CA ARG A 225 -4.77 3.84 -18.16
C ARG A 225 -4.43 2.82 -19.25
N PRO A 226 -4.45 3.23 -20.52
CA PRO A 226 -4.04 2.39 -21.64
C PRO A 226 -2.68 1.75 -21.39
N TYR A 227 -2.45 0.57 -21.93
CA TYR A 227 -1.26 -0.25 -21.64
C TYR A 227 0.08 0.49 -21.87
N HIS A 228 0.16 1.33 -22.89
CA HIS A 228 1.36 2.11 -23.21
C HIS A 228 1.61 3.29 -22.24
N VAL A 229 0.65 3.58 -21.36
CA VAL A 229 0.76 4.65 -20.35
C VAL A 229 1.15 4.04 -19.01
N ASN A 230 2.32 4.42 -18.51
CA ASN A 230 2.75 4.09 -17.15
C ASN A 230 2.89 5.38 -16.32
N ILE A 231 2.05 5.54 -15.31
CA ILE A 231 2.19 6.62 -14.32
C ILE A 231 3.21 6.14 -13.29
N ALA A 232 4.44 6.63 -13.44
CA ALA A 232 5.59 6.09 -12.73
C ALA A 232 5.68 6.54 -11.28
N ASP A 233 5.21 7.76 -11.01
CA ASP A 233 5.29 8.41 -9.69
C ASP A 233 4.23 9.50 -9.58
N LEU A 234 3.45 9.48 -8.49
CA LEU A 234 2.37 10.42 -8.27
C LEU A 234 2.30 10.83 -6.80
N VAL A 235 2.50 12.13 -6.54
CA VAL A 235 2.33 12.71 -5.20
C VAL A 235 0.93 13.31 -5.09
N VAL A 236 0.24 13.00 -3.99
CA VAL A 236 -1.14 13.46 -3.72
C VAL A 236 -1.20 14.04 -2.31
N MET A 237 -1.56 15.30 -2.19
CA MET A 237 -1.63 16.00 -0.91
C MET A 237 -2.98 16.68 -0.71
N PRO A 238 -3.46 16.84 0.54
CA PRO A 238 -4.56 17.77 0.81
C PRO A 238 -4.20 19.17 0.31
N THR A 239 -5.17 19.95 -0.12
CA THR A 239 -4.93 21.34 -0.55
C THR A 239 -4.22 22.18 0.52
N ALA A 240 -4.48 21.88 1.80
CA ALA A 240 -3.83 22.56 2.93
C ALA A 240 -2.38 22.17 3.14
N GLN A 241 -1.89 21.05 2.57
CA GLN A 241 -0.54 20.54 2.76
C GLN A 241 0.36 20.95 1.61
N ALA A 242 1.40 21.75 1.86
CA ALA A 242 2.37 22.19 0.86
C ALA A 242 3.64 21.34 0.85
N SER A 243 4.01 20.72 1.98
CA SER A 243 5.17 19.81 2.12
C SER A 243 4.93 18.83 3.28
N SER A 244 5.89 17.97 3.56
CA SER A 244 5.78 17.05 4.72
C SER A 244 5.71 17.78 6.08
N THR A 245 6.09 19.06 6.13
CA THR A 245 6.14 19.88 7.37
C THR A 245 5.24 21.10 7.34
N ILE A 246 4.76 21.52 6.18
CA ILE A 246 3.98 22.74 6.03
C ILE A 246 2.52 22.38 5.75
N VAL A 247 1.68 22.61 6.73
CA VAL A 247 0.22 22.45 6.63
C VAL A 247 -0.44 23.74 7.10
N ASN A 248 -1.27 24.33 6.23
CA ASN A 248 -2.10 25.48 6.57
C ASN A 248 -3.29 25.01 7.42
N LYS A 249 -3.27 25.35 8.71
CA LYS A 249 -4.33 25.03 9.66
C LYS A 249 -5.10 26.29 9.99
N SER A 250 -6.39 26.22 9.90
CA SER A 250 -7.33 27.30 10.26
C SER A 250 -7.98 27.05 11.63
#